data_1859ba200784caff21c403e8a4676ea7
#
_entry.id   1859ba200784caff21c403e8a4676ea7
#
_cell.length_a   1.000
_cell.length_b   1.000
_cell.length_c   1.000
_cell.angle_alpha   90.00
_cell.angle_beta   90.00
_cell.angle_gamma   90.00
#
_symmetry.space_group_name_H-M   'P 1'
#
loop_
_entity.id
_entity.type
_entity.pdbx_description
1 polymer ?
#
loop_
_entity_poly.entity_id
_entity_poly.type
_entity_poly.pdbx_seq_one_letter_code
_entity_poly.pdbx_strand_id
1 'polypeptide(L)'
;VMFRNEPVGCTGTIMYQMYGEQKLEIPPKIAGLLCAAIISDTLMFRSPTCTLQDKMAAGALALIADISIEEFAREMFKAGSNLKDKSPEEIFYQDYKKFIAEGDICFGVGQISSMDADELREIKERLIPFMVSECGRHGVSRVYFMLTDIMEQSTELLFYGEGSEEMAVNAFKIEPKDGTIYLKGVVSRKKQLIPPLMEAAQMI
;
A
#
# COMPACT_ATOMS: atom_id res chain seq x y z
N VAL A 1 -10.35 -23.19 19.70
CA VAL A 1 -10.10 -22.09 18.76
C VAL A 1 -9.15 -22.60 17.69
N MET A 2 -9.53 -22.51 16.44
CA MET A 2 -8.66 -22.87 15.31
C MET A 2 -7.87 -21.61 14.91
N PHE A 3 -6.54 -21.72 14.82
CA PHE A 3 -5.66 -20.66 14.34
C PHE A 3 -4.81 -21.21 13.19
N ARG A 4 -4.79 -20.49 12.05
CA ARG A 4 -3.96 -20.83 10.91
C ARG A 4 -3.22 -19.58 10.43
N ASN A 5 -1.92 -19.67 10.30
CA ASN A 5 -1.04 -18.62 9.80
C ASN A 5 -0.10 -19.21 8.77
N GLU A 6 -0.01 -18.58 7.60
CA GLU A 6 0.87 -18.96 6.50
C GLU A 6 1.58 -17.75 5.91
N PRO A 7 2.81 -17.92 5.39
CA PRO A 7 3.58 -16.83 4.78
C PRO A 7 3.10 -16.57 3.34
N VAL A 8 1.84 -16.12 3.19
CA VAL A 8 1.20 -15.78 1.92
C VAL A 8 0.81 -14.30 1.89
N GLY A 9 0.53 -13.77 0.72
CA GLY A 9 0.22 -12.37 0.52
C GLY A 9 -1.17 -11.97 1.00
N CYS A 10 -2.12 -12.91 0.99
CA CYS A 10 -3.51 -12.66 1.34
C CYS A 10 -4.14 -13.81 2.12
N THR A 11 -4.98 -13.48 3.10
CA THR A 11 -5.80 -14.47 3.82
C THR A 11 -6.76 -15.21 2.87
N GLY A 12 -7.18 -14.59 1.77
CA GLY A 12 -7.98 -15.23 0.73
C GLY A 12 -7.33 -16.48 0.15
N THR A 13 -6.01 -16.52 0.07
CA THR A 13 -5.23 -17.69 -0.34
C THR A 13 -5.38 -18.84 0.65
N ILE A 14 -5.33 -18.55 1.95
CA ILE A 14 -5.55 -19.54 3.02
C ILE A 14 -6.99 -20.10 2.93
N MET A 15 -7.96 -19.24 2.72
CA MET A 15 -9.36 -19.66 2.57
C MET A 15 -9.54 -20.59 1.35
N TYR A 16 -8.95 -20.26 0.21
CA TYR A 16 -8.95 -21.12 -0.95
C TYR A 16 -8.36 -22.52 -0.65
N GLN A 17 -7.22 -22.58 0.04
CA GLN A 17 -6.61 -23.86 0.45
C GLN A 17 -7.54 -24.66 1.37
N MET A 18 -8.19 -23.99 2.34
CA MET A 18 -9.12 -24.64 3.28
C MET A 18 -10.34 -25.27 2.55
N TYR A 19 -10.88 -24.62 1.52
CA TYR A 19 -11.92 -25.20 0.67
C TYR A 19 -11.43 -26.49 0.02
N GLY A 20 -10.22 -26.49 -0.54
CA GLY A 20 -9.63 -27.68 -1.17
C GLY A 20 -9.38 -28.83 -0.18
N GLU A 21 -8.86 -28.53 1.00
CA GLU A 21 -8.60 -29.50 2.08
C GLU A 21 -9.89 -30.17 2.57
N GLN A 22 -10.96 -29.39 2.67
CA GLN A 22 -12.28 -29.88 3.09
C GLN A 22 -13.07 -30.51 1.92
N LYS A 23 -12.52 -30.51 0.71
CA LYS A 23 -13.19 -30.97 -0.52
C LYS A 23 -14.55 -30.31 -0.75
N LEU A 24 -14.65 -29.02 -0.40
CA LEU A 24 -15.85 -28.22 -0.60
C LEU A 24 -15.76 -27.45 -1.92
N GLU A 25 -16.86 -27.39 -2.64
CA GLU A 25 -16.98 -26.54 -3.82
C GLU A 25 -17.04 -25.05 -3.42
N ILE A 26 -16.36 -24.21 -4.18
CA ILE A 26 -16.39 -22.77 -3.99
C ILE A 26 -17.47 -22.19 -4.89
N PRO A 27 -18.52 -21.55 -4.35
CA PRO A 27 -19.52 -20.88 -5.19
C PRO A 27 -18.88 -19.75 -6.01
N PRO A 28 -19.28 -19.51 -7.28
CA PRO A 28 -18.67 -18.51 -8.15
C PRO A 28 -18.57 -17.11 -7.53
N LYS A 29 -19.60 -16.66 -6.82
CA LYS A 29 -19.59 -15.36 -6.11
C LYS A 29 -18.52 -15.29 -5.01
N ILE A 30 -18.33 -16.37 -4.27
CA ILE A 30 -17.29 -16.46 -3.22
C ILE A 30 -15.91 -16.52 -3.89
N ALA A 31 -15.77 -17.27 -4.98
CA ALA A 31 -14.52 -17.29 -5.76
C ALA A 31 -14.13 -15.88 -6.24
N GLY A 32 -15.07 -15.12 -6.79
CA GLY A 32 -14.83 -13.74 -7.19
C GLY A 32 -14.38 -12.83 -6.04
N LEU A 33 -15.02 -12.94 -4.87
CA LEU A 33 -14.63 -12.16 -3.69
C LEU A 33 -13.23 -12.54 -3.15
N LEU A 34 -12.91 -13.84 -3.11
CA LEU A 34 -11.57 -14.29 -2.69
C LEU A 34 -10.50 -13.88 -3.70
N CYS A 35 -10.79 -13.94 -4.99
CA CYS A 35 -9.92 -13.46 -6.07
C CYS A 35 -9.67 -11.95 -5.92
N ALA A 36 -10.73 -11.16 -5.68
CA ALA A 36 -10.62 -9.73 -5.43
C ALA A 36 -9.71 -9.41 -4.24
N ALA A 37 -9.87 -10.14 -3.13
CA ALA A 37 -9.03 -9.96 -1.95
C ALA A 37 -7.56 -10.23 -2.25
N ILE A 38 -7.24 -11.31 -2.98
CA ILE A 38 -5.87 -11.65 -3.36
C ILE A 38 -5.28 -10.57 -4.29
N ILE A 39 -6.02 -10.14 -5.30
CA ILE A 39 -5.60 -9.08 -6.24
C ILE A 39 -5.30 -7.77 -5.47
N SER A 40 -6.18 -7.40 -4.55
CA SER A 40 -6.04 -6.17 -3.73
C SER A 40 -4.80 -6.23 -2.83
N ASP A 41 -4.67 -7.26 -2.00
CA ASP A 41 -3.60 -7.39 -1.01
C ASP A 41 -2.22 -7.56 -1.66
N THR A 42 -2.19 -8.17 -2.85
CA THR A 42 -0.95 -8.39 -3.60
C THR A 42 -0.65 -7.32 -4.63
N LEU A 43 -1.45 -6.27 -4.74
CA LEU A 43 -1.36 -5.22 -5.76
C LEU A 43 -1.24 -5.83 -7.17
N MET A 44 -2.19 -6.69 -7.52
CA MET A 44 -2.16 -7.44 -8.78
C MET A 44 -0.82 -8.18 -8.96
N PHE A 45 -0.40 -8.90 -7.92
CA PHE A 45 0.84 -9.72 -7.84
C PHE A 45 2.16 -8.94 -7.88
N ARG A 46 2.14 -7.62 -7.71
CA ARG A 46 3.32 -6.74 -7.71
C ARG A 46 3.90 -6.48 -6.31
N SER A 47 3.12 -6.76 -5.27
CA SER A 47 3.60 -6.61 -3.89
C SER A 47 4.70 -7.62 -3.56
N PRO A 48 5.75 -7.23 -2.80
CA PRO A 48 6.76 -8.16 -2.29
C PRO A 48 6.20 -9.18 -1.29
N THR A 49 4.94 -9.05 -0.88
CA THR A 49 4.22 -10.03 -0.07
C THR A 49 3.63 -11.16 -0.92
N CYS A 50 3.47 -10.95 -2.23
CA CYS A 50 2.87 -11.91 -3.14
C CYS A 50 3.74 -13.16 -3.27
N THR A 51 3.11 -14.33 -3.15
CA THR A 51 3.74 -15.64 -3.33
C THR A 51 3.22 -16.34 -4.58
N LEU A 52 3.89 -17.43 -4.97
CA LEU A 52 3.39 -18.29 -6.04
C LEU A 52 2.02 -18.90 -5.69
N GLN A 53 1.79 -19.18 -4.39
CA GLN A 53 0.51 -19.73 -3.92
C GLN A 53 -0.63 -18.72 -4.13
N ASP A 54 -0.40 -17.43 -3.92
CA ASP A 54 -1.39 -16.38 -4.18
C ASP A 54 -1.76 -16.33 -5.66
N LYS A 55 -0.76 -16.38 -6.54
CA LYS A 55 -1.00 -16.38 -8.01
C LYS A 55 -1.79 -17.60 -8.46
N MET A 56 -1.45 -18.79 -7.96
CA MET A 56 -2.15 -20.03 -8.29
C MET A 56 -3.60 -20.00 -7.77
N ALA A 57 -3.80 -19.57 -6.53
CA ALA A 57 -5.13 -19.46 -5.94
C ALA A 57 -6.01 -18.45 -6.72
N ALA A 58 -5.48 -17.27 -7.04
CA ALA A 58 -6.20 -16.27 -7.80
C ALA A 58 -6.58 -16.78 -9.20
N GLY A 59 -5.67 -17.47 -9.90
CA GLY A 59 -5.94 -18.06 -11.21
C GLY A 59 -7.07 -19.10 -11.17
N ALA A 60 -7.03 -20.01 -10.18
CA ALA A 60 -8.08 -21.01 -10.00
C ALA A 60 -9.44 -20.38 -9.63
N LEU A 61 -9.43 -19.38 -8.74
CA LEU A 61 -10.63 -18.64 -8.33
C LEU A 61 -11.23 -17.85 -9.49
N ALA A 62 -10.41 -17.24 -10.34
CA ALA A 62 -10.86 -16.53 -11.53
C ALA A 62 -11.58 -17.43 -12.52
N LEU A 63 -11.07 -18.67 -12.72
CA LEU A 63 -11.72 -19.67 -13.55
C LEU A 63 -13.10 -20.08 -12.99
N ILE A 64 -13.22 -20.27 -11.67
CA ILE A 64 -14.48 -20.60 -11.01
C ILE A 64 -15.49 -19.45 -11.12
N ALA A 65 -15.00 -18.21 -11.00
CA ALA A 65 -15.84 -17.02 -11.07
C ALA A 65 -16.15 -16.54 -12.49
N ASP A 66 -15.52 -17.14 -13.50
CA ASP A 66 -15.62 -16.74 -14.92
C ASP A 66 -15.25 -15.25 -15.14
N ILE A 67 -14.09 -14.83 -14.59
CA ILE A 67 -13.59 -13.47 -14.70
C ILE A 67 -12.17 -13.42 -15.29
N SER A 68 -11.88 -12.35 -16.05
CA SER A 68 -10.51 -11.98 -16.43
C SER A 68 -9.85 -11.21 -15.28
N ILE A 69 -8.72 -11.72 -14.76
CA ILE A 69 -8.00 -11.07 -13.63
C ILE A 69 -7.62 -9.63 -14.00
N GLU A 70 -7.11 -9.40 -15.21
CA GLU A 70 -6.62 -8.11 -15.68
C GLU A 70 -7.75 -7.07 -15.78
N GLU A 71 -8.87 -7.47 -16.39
CA GLU A 71 -10.03 -6.57 -16.54
C GLU A 71 -10.67 -6.27 -15.19
N PHE A 72 -10.87 -7.31 -14.39
CA PHE A 72 -11.45 -7.20 -13.06
C PHE A 72 -10.58 -6.36 -12.13
N ALA A 73 -9.26 -6.56 -12.14
CA ALA A 73 -8.32 -5.75 -11.36
C ALA A 73 -8.40 -4.27 -11.76
N ARG A 74 -8.44 -3.97 -13.06
CA ARG A 74 -8.55 -2.60 -13.57
C ARG A 74 -9.82 -1.92 -13.06
N GLU A 75 -10.96 -2.60 -13.19
CA GLU A 75 -12.24 -2.07 -12.71
C GLU A 75 -12.25 -1.89 -11.19
N MET A 76 -11.75 -2.87 -10.45
CA MET A 76 -11.68 -2.84 -8.99
C MET A 76 -10.79 -1.69 -8.49
N PHE A 77 -9.58 -1.55 -9.02
CA PHE A 77 -8.68 -0.46 -8.62
C PHE A 77 -9.22 0.90 -9.04
N LYS A 78 -9.83 1.02 -10.23
CA LYS A 78 -10.49 2.24 -10.67
C LYS A 78 -11.67 2.62 -9.77
N ALA A 79 -12.49 1.66 -9.36
CA ALA A 79 -13.60 1.90 -8.43
C ALA A 79 -13.11 2.26 -7.01
N GLY A 80 -12.00 1.64 -6.57
CA GLY A 80 -11.38 1.93 -5.27
C GLY A 80 -10.60 3.25 -5.24
N SER A 81 -10.14 3.72 -6.39
CA SER A 81 -9.38 4.96 -6.56
C SER A 81 -10.25 6.17 -6.85
N ASN A 82 -11.54 6.18 -6.51
CA ASN A 82 -12.36 7.41 -6.63
C ASN A 82 -11.89 8.48 -5.63
N LEU A 83 -10.61 8.88 -5.81
CA LEU A 83 -9.92 9.83 -4.94
C LEU A 83 -10.23 11.28 -5.32
N LYS A 84 -10.78 11.49 -6.52
CA LYS A 84 -11.11 12.84 -7.03
C LYS A 84 -12.18 13.55 -6.19
N ASP A 85 -13.16 12.78 -5.72
CA ASP A 85 -14.27 13.32 -4.93
C ASP A 85 -13.97 13.40 -3.43
N LYS A 86 -12.83 12.81 -2.97
CA LYS A 86 -12.43 12.84 -1.57
C LYS A 86 -11.68 14.12 -1.22
N SER A 87 -11.88 14.61 -0.01
CA SER A 87 -11.08 15.70 0.55
C SER A 87 -9.62 15.25 0.79
N PRO A 88 -8.65 16.18 0.86
CA PRO A 88 -7.28 15.84 1.25
C PRO A 88 -7.19 15.12 2.59
N GLU A 89 -8.04 15.46 3.55
CA GLU A 89 -8.14 14.82 4.85
C GLU A 89 -8.58 13.35 4.73
N GLU A 90 -9.65 13.08 3.98
CA GLU A 90 -10.14 11.71 3.74
C GLU A 90 -9.09 10.84 3.03
N ILE A 91 -8.35 11.40 2.06
CA ILE A 91 -7.27 10.70 1.38
C ILE A 91 -6.13 10.40 2.35
N PHE A 92 -5.72 11.40 3.12
CA PHE A 92 -4.58 11.30 4.04
C PHE A 92 -4.81 10.23 5.11
N TYR A 93 -5.99 10.20 5.70
CA TYR A 93 -6.34 9.28 6.79
C TYR A 93 -6.90 7.93 6.32
N GLN A 94 -7.09 7.71 5.03
CA GLN A 94 -7.64 6.46 4.49
C GLN A 94 -6.81 5.23 4.89
N ASP A 95 -5.48 5.34 4.83
CA ASP A 95 -4.54 4.32 5.32
C ASP A 95 -3.33 4.99 5.98
N TYR A 96 -3.58 5.67 7.09
CA TYR A 96 -2.57 6.37 7.88
C TYR A 96 -2.20 5.57 9.12
N LYS A 97 -0.90 5.50 9.42
CA LYS A 97 -0.39 4.85 10.63
C LYS A 97 0.72 5.69 11.26
N LYS A 98 0.76 5.68 12.59
CA LYS A 98 1.82 6.28 13.38
C LYS A 98 2.86 5.24 13.76
N PHE A 99 4.10 5.70 13.84
CA PHE A 99 5.25 4.91 14.22
C PHE A 99 6.09 5.70 15.22
N ILE A 100 6.71 5.00 16.15
CA ILE A 100 7.63 5.56 17.14
C ILE A 100 8.96 4.83 16.94
N ALA A 101 9.99 5.57 16.60
CA ALA A 101 11.36 5.09 16.49
C ALA A 101 12.12 5.35 17.81
N GLU A 102 13.35 4.86 17.91
CA GLU A 102 14.25 5.16 19.01
C GLU A 102 14.45 6.68 19.16
N GLY A 103 14.64 7.16 20.38
CA GLY A 103 14.75 8.59 20.70
C GLY A 103 13.41 9.33 20.69
N ASP A 104 12.28 8.61 20.86
CA ASP A 104 10.93 9.16 20.88
C ASP A 104 10.53 9.92 19.59
N ILE A 105 11.19 9.61 18.47
CA ILE A 105 10.85 10.17 17.17
C ILE A 105 9.51 9.60 16.71
N CYS A 106 8.46 10.42 16.77
CA CYS A 106 7.13 10.04 16.31
C CYS A 106 6.90 10.56 14.88
N PHE A 107 6.58 9.63 13.96
CA PHE A 107 6.27 9.98 12.58
C PHE A 107 5.02 9.26 12.07
N GLY A 108 4.33 9.92 11.16
CA GLY A 108 3.13 9.38 10.53
C GLY A 108 3.38 9.00 9.07
N VAL A 109 2.78 7.92 8.62
CA VAL A 109 2.86 7.47 7.22
C VAL A 109 1.49 7.13 6.68
N GLY A 110 1.07 7.90 5.67
CA GLY A 110 -0.11 7.58 4.84
C GLY A 110 0.30 6.89 3.54
N GLN A 111 -0.64 6.22 2.91
CA GLN A 111 -0.45 5.59 1.61
C GLN A 111 -1.74 5.54 0.82
N ILE A 112 -1.63 5.84 -0.47
CA ILE A 112 -2.62 5.47 -1.49
C ILE A 112 -1.92 4.77 -2.64
N SER A 113 -2.71 3.99 -3.39
CA SER A 113 -2.24 3.30 -4.59
C SER A 113 -3.22 3.56 -5.73
N SER A 114 -2.70 3.88 -6.91
CA SER A 114 -3.50 4.05 -8.11
C SER A 114 -2.84 3.38 -9.30
N MET A 115 -3.62 3.06 -10.32
CA MET A 115 -3.15 2.65 -11.65
C MET A 115 -3.08 3.83 -12.62
N ASP A 116 -3.46 5.03 -12.17
CA ASP A 116 -3.52 6.27 -12.95
C ASP A 116 -2.51 7.28 -12.38
N ALA A 117 -1.43 7.52 -13.13
CA ALA A 117 -0.38 8.45 -12.75
C ALA A 117 -0.86 9.91 -12.72
N ASP A 118 -1.84 10.28 -13.56
CA ASP A 118 -2.38 11.63 -13.59
C ASP A 118 -3.23 11.89 -12.34
N GLU A 119 -3.99 10.89 -11.89
CA GLU A 119 -4.71 10.95 -10.61
C GLU A 119 -3.75 11.17 -9.44
N LEU A 120 -2.63 10.42 -9.39
CA LEU A 120 -1.63 10.59 -8.33
C LEU A 120 -1.00 11.98 -8.33
N ARG A 121 -0.80 12.58 -9.51
CA ARG A 121 -0.26 13.94 -9.65
C ARG A 121 -1.24 14.99 -9.12
N GLU A 122 -2.54 14.89 -9.49
CA GLU A 122 -3.58 15.79 -8.97
C GLU A 122 -3.69 15.70 -7.44
N ILE A 123 -3.60 14.48 -6.90
CA ILE A 123 -3.64 14.25 -5.45
C ILE A 123 -2.41 14.84 -4.75
N LYS A 124 -1.23 14.71 -5.31
CA LYS A 124 0.00 15.31 -4.77
C LYS A 124 -0.17 16.79 -4.50
N GLU A 125 -0.69 17.54 -5.49
CA GLU A 125 -0.89 18.98 -5.37
C GLU A 125 -1.86 19.35 -4.24
N ARG A 126 -2.86 18.50 -3.97
CA ARG A 126 -3.86 18.70 -2.92
C ARG A 126 -3.35 18.27 -1.53
N LEU A 127 -2.51 17.22 -1.47
CA LEU A 127 -2.01 16.67 -0.21
C LEU A 127 -0.90 17.49 0.42
N ILE A 128 -0.01 18.08 -0.37
CA ILE A 128 1.13 18.84 0.17
C ILE A 128 0.67 19.95 1.14
N PRO A 129 -0.28 20.84 0.79
CA PRO A 129 -0.76 21.85 1.72
C PRO A 129 -1.42 21.26 2.97
N PHE A 130 -2.10 20.13 2.82
CA PHE A 130 -2.73 19.44 3.95
C PHE A 130 -1.67 18.86 4.90
N MET A 131 -0.63 18.20 4.39
CA MET A 131 0.47 17.67 5.20
C MET A 131 1.17 18.76 6.01
N VAL A 132 1.37 19.94 5.42
CA VAL A 132 1.92 21.12 6.12
C VAL A 132 1.03 21.51 7.31
N SER A 133 -0.28 21.54 7.12
CA SER A 133 -1.22 21.91 8.20
C SER A 133 -1.38 20.81 9.25
N GLU A 134 -1.11 19.56 8.90
CA GLU A 134 -1.31 18.39 9.77
C GLU A 134 -0.06 18.05 10.59
N CYS A 135 1.12 18.40 10.09
CA CYS A 135 2.38 18.20 10.80
C CYS A 135 2.38 18.97 12.13
N GLY A 136 2.82 18.31 13.19
CA GLY A 136 2.75 18.83 14.58
C GLY A 136 1.45 18.50 15.30
N ARG A 137 0.40 18.08 14.59
CA ARG A 137 -0.83 17.60 15.21
C ARG A 137 -0.66 16.18 15.74
N HIS A 138 -1.41 15.84 16.76
CA HIS A 138 -1.44 14.50 17.35
C HIS A 138 -0.06 13.96 17.81
N GLY A 139 0.90 14.85 18.11
CA GLY A 139 2.23 14.46 18.59
C GLY A 139 3.12 13.84 17.50
N VAL A 140 2.87 14.15 16.24
CA VAL A 140 3.67 13.69 15.09
C VAL A 140 4.50 14.84 14.57
N SER A 141 5.84 14.74 14.65
CA SER A 141 6.78 15.77 14.20
C SER A 141 7.17 15.65 12.73
N ARG A 142 7.00 14.47 12.14
CA ARG A 142 7.35 14.15 10.75
C ARG A 142 6.21 13.37 10.08
N VAL A 143 5.90 13.75 8.86
CA VAL A 143 4.80 13.15 8.09
C VAL A 143 5.33 12.70 6.75
N TYR A 144 5.00 11.47 6.38
CA TYR A 144 5.32 10.88 5.09
C TYR A 144 4.04 10.43 4.40
N PHE A 145 4.01 10.52 3.07
CA PHE A 145 2.90 10.00 2.30
C PHE A 145 3.39 9.30 1.04
N MET A 146 2.95 8.06 0.84
CA MET A 146 3.28 7.25 -0.32
C MET A 146 2.24 7.43 -1.40
N LEU A 147 2.61 8.00 -2.52
CA LEU A 147 1.83 7.98 -3.76
C LEU A 147 2.33 6.81 -4.61
N THR A 148 1.64 5.67 -4.53
CA THR A 148 2.10 4.42 -5.14
C THR A 148 1.47 4.21 -6.50
N ASP A 149 2.29 4.21 -7.55
CA ASP A 149 1.92 3.80 -8.90
C ASP A 149 2.07 2.28 -9.00
N ILE A 150 0.92 1.59 -9.15
CA ILE A 150 0.88 0.13 -9.25
C ILE A 150 1.47 -0.33 -10.58
N MET A 151 1.29 0.43 -11.67
CA MET A 151 1.75 0.04 -13.00
C MET A 151 3.26 0.13 -13.12
N GLU A 152 3.85 1.25 -12.63
CA GLU A 152 5.29 1.48 -12.62
C GLU A 152 6.00 0.78 -11.45
N GLN A 153 5.26 0.18 -10.53
CA GLN A 153 5.80 -0.43 -9.30
C GLN A 153 6.73 0.53 -8.56
N SER A 154 6.28 1.75 -8.36
CA SER A 154 7.05 2.83 -7.75
C SER A 154 6.22 3.64 -6.78
N THR A 155 6.89 4.40 -5.94
CA THR A 155 6.27 5.35 -5.02
C THR A 155 6.94 6.70 -5.14
N GLU A 156 6.17 7.75 -5.30
CA GLU A 156 6.63 9.09 -5.00
C GLU A 156 6.37 9.35 -3.51
N LEU A 157 7.45 9.56 -2.75
CA LEU A 157 7.38 9.80 -1.31
C LEU A 157 7.35 11.30 -1.05
N LEU A 158 6.22 11.77 -0.53
CA LEU A 158 6.07 13.10 0.04
C LEU A 158 6.52 13.08 1.50
N PHE A 159 7.12 14.17 1.97
CA PHE A 159 7.51 14.31 3.36
C PHE A 159 7.39 15.75 3.82
N TYR A 160 7.13 15.94 5.13
CA TYR A 160 7.06 17.25 5.76
C TYR A 160 7.36 17.13 7.26
N GLY A 161 7.94 18.21 7.81
CA GLY A 161 8.31 18.32 9.22
C GLY A 161 9.82 18.33 9.43
N GLU A 162 10.25 18.80 10.59
CA GLU A 162 11.67 18.96 10.93
C GLU A 162 12.41 17.63 10.89
N GLY A 163 13.50 17.55 10.11
CA GLY A 163 14.31 16.36 9.91
C GLY A 163 13.64 15.25 9.08
N SER A 164 12.45 15.49 8.47
CA SER A 164 11.77 14.48 7.64
C SER A 164 12.54 14.20 6.35
N GLU A 165 13.10 15.22 5.72
CA GLU A 165 13.93 15.09 4.52
C GLU A 165 15.21 14.32 4.81
N GLU A 166 15.96 14.75 5.83
CA GLU A 166 17.20 14.08 6.24
C GLU A 166 16.99 12.60 6.54
N MET A 167 15.92 12.28 7.29
CA MET A 167 15.57 10.90 7.60
C MET A 167 15.24 10.11 6.33
N ALA A 168 14.50 10.68 5.36
CA ALA A 168 14.19 10.03 4.09
C ALA A 168 15.43 9.83 3.21
N VAL A 169 16.31 10.84 3.12
CA VAL A 169 17.60 10.74 2.40
C VAL A 169 18.49 9.67 3.04
N ASN A 170 18.59 9.66 4.36
CA ASN A 170 19.35 8.64 5.09
C ASN A 170 18.79 7.22 4.89
N ALA A 171 17.47 7.07 4.81
CA ALA A 171 16.81 5.79 4.60
C ALA A 171 17.02 5.22 3.19
N PHE A 172 16.92 6.07 2.17
CA PHE A 172 16.89 5.60 0.77
C PHE A 172 18.13 5.95 -0.05
N LYS A 173 19.02 6.81 0.47
CA LYS A 173 20.23 7.29 -0.21
C LYS A 173 19.93 7.93 -1.57
N ILE A 174 18.80 8.65 -1.64
CA ILE A 174 18.32 9.35 -2.83
C ILE A 174 18.06 10.80 -2.44
N GLU A 175 18.64 11.73 -3.20
CA GLU A 175 18.38 13.16 -3.02
C GLU A 175 16.99 13.54 -3.51
N PRO A 176 16.28 14.41 -2.77
CA PRO A 176 14.98 14.88 -3.19
C PRO A 176 15.03 15.67 -4.50
N LYS A 177 14.00 15.52 -5.29
CA LYS A 177 13.74 16.35 -6.45
C LYS A 177 12.36 16.99 -6.29
N ASP A 178 12.29 18.30 -6.44
CA ASP A 178 11.03 19.06 -6.29
C ASP A 178 10.29 18.77 -4.96
N GLY A 179 11.06 18.56 -3.87
CA GLY A 179 10.53 18.31 -2.53
C GLY A 179 9.95 16.90 -2.32
N THR A 180 10.28 15.95 -3.19
CA THR A 180 9.85 14.55 -3.09
C THR A 180 10.97 13.57 -3.42
N ILE A 181 10.84 12.31 -3.03
CA ILE A 181 11.79 11.25 -3.40
C ILE A 181 11.05 10.19 -4.22
N TYR A 182 11.58 9.86 -5.40
CA TYR A 182 11.06 8.80 -6.24
C TYR A 182 11.71 7.46 -5.89
N LEU A 183 10.89 6.51 -5.45
CA LEU A 183 11.31 5.19 -4.96
C LEU A 183 10.89 4.10 -5.94
N LYS A 184 11.78 3.75 -6.87
CA LYS A 184 11.54 2.66 -7.83
C LYS A 184 11.52 1.31 -7.11
N GLY A 185 10.52 0.47 -7.38
CA GLY A 185 10.37 -0.86 -6.79
C GLY A 185 9.80 -0.86 -5.36
N VAL A 186 9.48 0.31 -4.80
CA VAL A 186 8.88 0.43 -3.46
C VAL A 186 7.38 0.61 -3.61
N VAL A 187 6.62 -0.40 -3.18
CA VAL A 187 5.14 -0.40 -3.22
C VAL A 187 4.51 -0.80 -1.88
N SER A 188 5.34 -1.26 -0.94
CA SER A 188 4.87 -1.75 0.37
C SER A 188 5.39 -0.89 1.50
N ARG A 189 4.47 -0.15 2.15
CA ARG A 189 4.80 0.60 3.36
C ARG A 189 5.47 -0.28 4.41
N LYS A 190 4.84 -1.41 4.76
CA LYS A 190 5.28 -2.29 5.85
C LYS A 190 6.66 -2.91 5.61
N LYS A 191 6.93 -3.38 4.38
CA LYS A 191 8.15 -4.16 4.10
C LYS A 191 9.29 -3.32 3.51
N GLN A 192 8.97 -2.22 2.83
CA GLN A 192 9.97 -1.50 2.04
C GLN A 192 10.16 -0.04 2.48
N LEU A 193 9.16 0.60 3.09
CA LEU A 193 9.31 1.98 3.55
C LEU A 193 9.66 2.07 5.03
N ILE A 194 8.89 1.40 5.90
CA ILE A 194 9.05 1.54 7.36
C ILE A 194 10.41 1.06 7.86
N PRO A 195 10.94 -0.14 7.48
CA PRO A 195 12.22 -0.59 8.01
C PRO A 195 13.38 0.38 7.74
N PRO A 196 13.61 0.88 6.51
CA PRO A 196 14.66 1.88 6.27
C PRO A 196 14.47 3.19 7.04
N LEU A 197 13.22 3.68 7.19
CA LEU A 197 12.96 4.87 7.98
C LEU A 197 13.27 4.66 9.46
N MET A 198 12.92 3.49 10.02
CA MET A 198 13.24 3.16 11.42
C MET A 198 14.76 3.07 11.65
N GLU A 199 15.52 2.52 10.71
CA GLU A 199 16.98 2.49 10.77
C GLU A 199 17.59 3.91 10.66
N ALA A 200 17.07 4.73 9.74
CA ALA A 200 17.54 6.11 9.57
C ALA A 200 17.26 6.99 10.80
N ALA A 201 16.17 6.74 11.51
CA ALA A 201 15.83 7.46 12.73
C ALA A 201 16.85 7.24 13.86
N GLN A 202 17.60 6.14 13.83
CA GLN A 202 18.68 5.88 14.82
C GLN A 202 19.96 6.68 14.54
N MET A 203 20.04 7.32 13.36
CA MET A 203 21.23 8.04 12.90
C MET A 203 21.09 9.57 13.09
N ILE A 204 19.91 10.02 13.51
CA ILE A 204 19.57 11.41 13.72
C ILE A 204 19.46 11.70 15.22
#